data_64da470fcc2afebc332d5dc46407b647
#
_entry.id   64da470fcc2afebc332d5dc46407b647
#
_cell.length_a   1.000
_cell.length_b   1.000
_cell.length_c   1.000
_cell.angle_alpha   90.00
_cell.angle_beta   90.00
_cell.angle_gamma   90.00
#
_symmetry.space_group_name_H-M   'P 1'
#
loop_
_entity.id
_entity.type
_entity.pdbx_description
1 polymer ?
#
loop_
_entity_poly.entity_id
_entity_poly.type
_entity_poly.pdbx_seq_one_letter_code
_entity_poly.pdbx_strand_id
1 'polypeptide(L)'
;MTGKRLKRVVIVDDSPAYCDLWSNFMAERYAGTAEVETYSHPYDALPKIDASIDLLIVDLEMPGMDGKKFVDYARQRGLSARRIVVTSSHSADVLHQRFRIGETIAVINKTEPKQQEAFLMILDSVMRR
;
A
#
# COMPACT_ATOMS: atom_id res chain seq x y z
N MET A 1 28.03 7.97 -6.49
CA MET A 1 27.29 8.04 -6.44
C MET A 1 26.41 8.13 -6.20
N THR A 2 26.36 8.25 -6.14
CA THR A 2 25.73 8.44 -6.00
C THR A 2 24.48 8.16 -5.94
N GLY A 3 24.07 8.18 -5.38
CA GLY A 3 23.10 7.26 -5.21
C GLY A 3 21.72 7.81 -5.16
N LYS A 4 20.81 7.24 -5.97
CA LYS A 4 19.41 7.50 -5.82
C LYS A 4 18.95 6.92 -4.48
N ARG A 5 18.16 7.69 -3.74
CA ARG A 5 17.48 7.22 -2.56
C ARG A 5 16.53 6.08 -2.96
N LEU A 6 16.52 4.99 -2.19
CA LEU A 6 15.58 3.91 -2.41
C LEU A 6 14.15 4.42 -2.16
N LYS A 7 13.22 3.96 -2.98
CA LYS A 7 11.80 4.21 -2.75
C LYS A 7 11.35 3.45 -1.51
N ARG A 8 10.71 4.14 -0.58
CA ARG A 8 10.22 3.52 0.64
C ARG A 8 8.79 3.05 0.44
N VAL A 9 8.59 1.73 0.52
CA VAL A 9 7.28 1.09 0.37
C VAL A 9 6.91 0.45 1.69
N VAL A 10 5.70 0.75 2.19
CA VAL A 10 5.18 0.17 3.42
C VAL A 10 3.92 -0.61 3.10
N ILE A 11 3.89 -1.88 3.52
CA ILE A 11 2.75 -2.78 3.33
C ILE A 11 2.17 -3.12 4.70
N VAL A 12 0.89 -2.83 4.89
CA VAL A 12 0.16 -3.14 6.12
C VAL A 12 -0.99 -4.09 5.77
N ASP A 13 -0.86 -5.35 6.16
CA ASP A 13 -1.82 -6.39 5.84
C ASP A 13 -1.76 -7.45 6.94
N ASP A 14 -2.91 -7.83 7.50
CA ASP A 14 -2.96 -8.79 8.60
C ASP A 14 -2.59 -10.22 8.18
N SER A 15 -2.43 -10.48 6.90
CA SER A 15 -1.95 -11.77 6.39
C SER A 15 -0.43 -11.75 6.24
N PRO A 16 0.32 -12.46 7.09
CA PRO A 16 1.77 -12.54 6.91
C PRO A 16 2.17 -13.15 5.57
N ALA A 17 1.38 -14.13 5.08
CA ALA A 17 1.63 -14.73 3.78
C ALA A 17 1.52 -13.70 2.65
N TYR A 18 0.55 -12.80 2.73
CA TYR A 18 0.37 -11.75 1.72
C TYR A 18 1.49 -10.72 1.79
N CYS A 19 1.91 -10.35 2.99
CA CYS A 19 3.08 -9.48 3.19
C CYS A 19 4.33 -10.09 2.56
N ASP A 20 4.58 -11.38 2.80
CA ASP A 20 5.74 -12.07 2.24
C ASP A 20 5.67 -12.17 0.72
N LEU A 21 4.49 -12.47 0.19
CA LEU A 21 4.28 -12.56 -1.25
C LEU A 21 4.69 -11.26 -1.95
N TRP A 22 4.16 -10.15 -1.48
CA TRP A 22 4.43 -8.86 -2.12
C TRP A 22 5.83 -8.34 -1.82
N SER A 23 6.35 -8.59 -0.62
CA SER A 23 7.71 -8.22 -0.28
C SER A 23 8.73 -8.93 -1.19
N ASN A 24 8.55 -10.25 -1.38
CA ASN A 24 9.41 -11.04 -2.25
C ASN A 24 9.29 -10.61 -3.71
N PHE A 25 8.06 -10.38 -4.16
CA PHE A 25 7.81 -9.91 -5.53
C PHE A 25 8.54 -8.59 -5.79
N MET A 26 8.42 -7.64 -4.88
CA MET A 26 9.03 -6.33 -5.04
C MET A 26 10.56 -6.38 -4.91
N ALA A 27 11.08 -7.26 -4.06
CA ALA A 27 12.51 -7.45 -3.93
C ALA A 27 13.15 -7.97 -5.23
N GLU A 28 12.42 -8.81 -5.96
CA GLU A 28 12.88 -9.31 -7.26
C GLU A 28 12.71 -8.28 -8.37
N ARG A 29 11.52 -7.69 -8.46
CA ARG A 29 11.18 -6.80 -9.58
C ARG A 29 11.87 -5.44 -9.48
N TYR A 30 12.04 -4.94 -8.27
CA TYR A 30 12.58 -3.59 -8.05
C TYR A 30 13.87 -3.62 -7.23
N ALA A 31 14.69 -4.64 -7.43
CA ALA A 31 15.97 -4.76 -6.74
C ALA A 31 16.81 -3.48 -6.95
N GLY A 32 17.33 -2.93 -5.84
CA GLY A 32 18.12 -1.71 -5.89
C GLY A 32 17.31 -0.43 -6.07
N THR A 33 15.99 -0.52 -6.20
CA THR A 33 15.10 0.63 -6.39
C THR A 33 14.20 0.86 -5.18
N ALA A 34 13.69 -0.22 -4.58
CA ALA A 34 12.74 -0.13 -3.49
C ALA A 34 13.25 -0.81 -2.21
N GLU A 35 12.88 -0.21 -1.08
CA GLU A 35 13.04 -0.79 0.24
C GLU A 35 11.64 -1.04 0.78
N VAL A 36 11.34 -2.29 1.17
CA VAL A 36 9.99 -2.69 1.54
C VAL A 36 9.93 -3.03 3.02
N GLU A 37 9.01 -2.37 3.74
CA GLU A 37 8.69 -2.66 5.14
C GLU A 37 7.31 -3.29 5.19
N THR A 38 7.15 -4.35 5.97
CA THR A 38 5.84 -5.01 6.11
C THR A 38 5.42 -5.05 7.57
N TYR A 39 4.13 -4.88 7.80
CA TYR A 39 3.54 -4.93 9.13
C TYR A 39 2.26 -5.75 9.07
N SER A 40 2.18 -6.81 9.85
CA SER A 40 0.99 -7.65 9.94
C SER A 40 0.02 -7.18 11.02
N HIS A 41 0.43 -6.21 11.83
CA HIS A 41 -0.42 -5.58 12.83
C HIS A 41 -0.46 -4.08 12.58
N PRO A 42 -1.66 -3.49 12.37
CA PRO A 42 -1.72 -2.07 12.02
C PRO A 42 -1.15 -1.15 13.10
N TYR A 43 -1.30 -1.51 14.37
CA TYR A 43 -0.76 -0.68 15.46
C TYR A 43 0.76 -0.59 15.44
N ASP A 44 1.44 -1.64 14.96
CA ASP A 44 2.90 -1.61 14.83
C ASP A 44 3.34 -0.67 13.71
N ALA A 45 2.49 -0.50 12.70
CA ALA A 45 2.78 0.38 11.57
C ALA A 45 2.55 1.86 11.88
N LEU A 46 1.61 2.18 12.77
CA LEU A 46 1.21 3.57 13.02
C LEU A 46 2.40 4.51 13.30
N PRO A 47 3.34 4.17 14.19
CA PRO A 47 4.46 5.08 14.46
C PRO A 47 5.44 5.22 13.31
N LYS A 48 5.33 4.40 12.28
CA LYS A 48 6.22 4.41 11.11
C LYS A 48 5.66 5.22 9.94
N ILE A 49 4.42 5.66 10.03
CA ILE A 49 3.74 6.36 8.94
C ILE A 49 4.11 7.84 8.96
N ASP A 50 4.69 8.32 7.86
CA ASP A 50 5.00 9.74 7.68
C ASP A 50 5.13 10.06 6.18
N ALA A 51 5.44 11.32 5.88
CA ALA A 51 5.52 11.82 4.52
C ALA A 51 6.74 11.27 3.72
N SER A 52 7.66 10.56 4.37
CA SER A 52 8.81 9.96 3.68
C SER A 52 8.44 8.70 2.90
N ILE A 53 7.25 8.14 3.13
CA ILE A 53 6.79 6.96 2.42
C ILE A 53 6.48 7.30 0.97
N ASP A 54 7.02 6.55 0.03
CA ASP A 54 6.74 6.74 -1.39
C ASP A 54 5.48 6.00 -1.82
N LEU A 55 5.19 4.85 -1.19
CA LEU A 55 3.96 4.10 -1.45
C LEU A 55 3.54 3.34 -0.20
N LEU A 56 2.29 3.58 0.23
CA LEU A 56 1.65 2.82 1.31
C LEU A 56 0.60 1.91 0.69
N ILE A 57 0.70 0.62 1.00
CA ILE A 57 -0.28 -0.39 0.59
C ILE A 57 -0.94 -0.90 1.86
N VAL A 58 -2.24 -0.65 2.01
CA VAL A 58 -2.94 -0.99 3.24
C VAL A 58 -4.17 -1.84 2.95
N ASP A 59 -4.33 -2.92 3.72
CA ASP A 59 -5.50 -3.79 3.67
C ASP A 59 -6.69 -3.11 4.35
N LEU A 60 -7.84 -3.16 3.70
CA LEU A 60 -9.07 -2.57 4.25
C LEU A 60 -9.58 -3.35 5.47
N GLU A 61 -9.46 -4.66 5.44
CA GLU A 61 -10.00 -5.51 6.51
C GLU A 61 -8.88 -6.01 7.43
N MET A 62 -8.66 -5.30 8.53
CA MET A 62 -7.69 -5.69 9.53
C MET A 62 -8.36 -5.82 10.91
N PRO A 63 -8.07 -6.89 11.66
CA PRO A 63 -8.59 -7.00 13.02
C PRO A 63 -8.15 -5.82 13.89
N GLY A 64 -9.09 -5.25 14.62
CA GLY A 64 -8.80 -4.16 15.54
C GLY A 64 -8.64 -2.79 14.93
N MET A 65 -8.55 -2.67 13.61
CA MET A 65 -8.47 -1.37 12.95
C MET A 65 -9.05 -1.43 11.54
N ASP A 66 -9.96 -0.51 11.25
CA ASP A 66 -10.51 -0.32 9.91
C ASP A 66 -9.45 0.33 9.02
N GLY A 67 -9.23 -0.23 7.82
CA GLY A 67 -8.27 0.31 6.87
C GLY A 67 -8.56 1.75 6.46
N LYS A 68 -9.84 2.15 6.43
CA LYS A 68 -10.18 3.54 6.13
C LYS A 68 -9.66 4.48 7.20
N LYS A 69 -9.79 4.10 8.48
CA LYS A 69 -9.23 4.89 9.58
C LYS A 69 -7.70 4.97 9.48
N PHE A 70 -7.06 3.88 9.05
CA PHE A 70 -5.63 3.88 8.84
C PHE A 70 -5.24 4.87 7.74
N VAL A 71 -5.97 4.89 6.64
CA VAL A 71 -5.74 5.85 5.55
C VAL A 71 -5.91 7.29 6.04
N ASP A 72 -6.97 7.56 6.81
CA ASP A 72 -7.21 8.90 7.36
C ASP A 72 -6.03 9.33 8.25
N TYR A 73 -5.55 8.42 9.08
CA TYR A 73 -4.37 8.66 9.93
C TYR A 73 -3.14 8.98 9.07
N ALA A 74 -2.89 8.18 8.04
CA ALA A 74 -1.73 8.38 7.17
C ALA A 74 -1.75 9.75 6.51
N ARG A 75 -2.92 10.18 6.06
CA ARG A 75 -3.08 11.49 5.45
C ARG A 75 -2.86 12.62 6.45
N GLN A 76 -3.29 12.44 7.68
CA GLN A 76 -3.04 13.41 8.75
C GLN A 76 -1.54 13.51 9.08
N ARG A 77 -0.79 12.42 8.86
CA ARG A 77 0.66 12.42 9.06
C ARG A 77 1.42 13.00 7.86
N GLY A 78 0.72 13.53 6.88
CA GLY A 78 1.33 14.20 5.74
C GLY A 78 1.49 13.35 4.48
N LEU A 79 0.98 12.11 4.49
CA LEU A 79 1.10 11.25 3.32
C LEU A 79 0.02 11.61 2.29
N SER A 80 0.47 11.88 1.06
CA SER A 80 -0.44 12.24 -0.02
C SER A 80 -1.32 11.06 -0.44
N ALA A 81 -2.58 11.33 -0.78
CA ALA A 81 -3.49 10.33 -1.33
C ALA A 81 -2.90 9.62 -2.56
N ARG A 82 -2.05 10.31 -3.33
CA ARG A 82 -1.39 9.75 -4.52
C ARG A 82 -0.38 8.65 -4.19
N ARG A 83 -0.09 8.45 -2.93
CA ARG A 83 0.89 7.47 -2.45
C ARG A 83 0.23 6.35 -1.65
N ILE A 84 -1.10 6.24 -1.70
CA ILE A 84 -1.85 5.26 -0.91
C ILE A 84 -2.66 4.36 -1.85
N VAL A 85 -2.43 3.04 -1.72
CA VAL A 85 -3.23 2.01 -2.39
C VAL A 85 -3.92 1.18 -1.32
N VAL A 86 -5.23 1.00 -1.45
CA VAL A 86 -6.00 0.15 -0.54
C VAL A 86 -6.26 -1.18 -1.24
N THR A 87 -6.05 -2.28 -0.52
CA THR A 87 -6.35 -3.62 -1.02
C THR A 87 -7.48 -4.24 -0.21
N SER A 88 -8.24 -5.13 -0.83
CA SER A 88 -9.34 -5.82 -0.15
C SER A 88 -9.68 -7.11 -0.87
N SER A 89 -10.28 -8.06 -0.15
CA SER A 89 -10.88 -9.25 -0.75
C SER A 89 -12.34 -9.05 -1.14
N HIS A 90 -12.93 -7.90 -0.81
CA HIS A 90 -14.31 -7.58 -1.19
C HIS A 90 -14.40 -7.05 -2.63
N SER A 91 -15.64 -7.08 -3.18
CA SER A 91 -15.88 -6.57 -4.54
C SER A 91 -15.59 -5.06 -4.64
N ALA A 92 -15.30 -4.62 -5.87
CA ALA A 92 -15.04 -3.22 -6.16
C ALA A 92 -16.22 -2.31 -5.75
N ASP A 93 -17.46 -2.80 -5.90
CA ASP A 93 -18.64 -2.00 -5.55
C ASP A 93 -18.68 -1.66 -4.06
N VAL A 94 -18.36 -2.62 -3.20
CA VAL A 94 -18.30 -2.39 -1.75
C VAL A 94 -17.19 -1.40 -1.42
N LEU A 95 -16.05 -1.52 -2.08
CA LEU A 95 -14.90 -0.65 -1.85
C LEU A 95 -15.19 0.80 -2.25
N HIS A 96 -15.85 1.00 -3.38
CA HIS A 96 -16.19 2.34 -3.87
C HIS A 96 -17.18 3.06 -2.97
N GLN A 97 -17.97 2.34 -2.19
CA GLN A 97 -18.86 2.96 -1.21
C GLN A 97 -18.11 3.51 0.00
N ARG A 98 -16.94 2.97 0.30
CA ARG A 98 -16.15 3.36 1.48
C ARG A 98 -15.15 4.46 1.20
N PHE A 99 -14.68 4.60 -0.03
CA PHE A 99 -13.67 5.57 -0.40
C PHE A 99 -14.18 6.52 -1.47
N ARG A 100 -13.98 7.81 -1.24
CA ARG A 100 -14.28 8.84 -2.23
C ARG A 100 -13.14 8.96 -3.22
N ILE A 101 -13.45 9.46 -4.41
CA ILE A 101 -12.43 9.78 -5.41
C ILE A 101 -11.45 10.78 -4.80
N GLY A 102 -10.17 10.48 -4.90
CA GLY A 102 -9.10 11.35 -4.40
C GLY A 102 -8.61 11.04 -2.99
N GLU A 103 -9.26 10.13 -2.25
CA GLU A 103 -8.77 9.73 -0.93
C GLU A 103 -7.55 8.84 -1.01
N THR A 104 -7.45 8.04 -2.08
CA THR A 104 -6.33 7.16 -2.36
C THR A 104 -6.03 7.16 -3.84
N ILE A 105 -4.87 6.65 -4.24
CA ILE A 105 -4.54 6.52 -5.66
C ILE A 105 -5.37 5.41 -6.30
N ALA A 106 -5.64 4.33 -5.57
CA ALA A 106 -6.40 3.21 -6.09
C ALA A 106 -6.96 2.35 -4.98
N VAL A 107 -8.02 1.62 -5.28
CA VAL A 107 -8.59 0.58 -4.43
C VAL A 107 -8.57 -0.71 -5.25
N ILE A 108 -7.86 -1.72 -4.77
CA ILE A 108 -7.55 -2.94 -5.53
C ILE A 108 -8.18 -4.16 -4.86
N ASN A 109 -8.91 -4.96 -5.64
CA ASN A 109 -9.39 -6.25 -5.18
C ASN A 109 -8.27 -7.29 -5.32
N LYS A 110 -7.88 -7.91 -4.18
CA LYS A 110 -6.78 -8.88 -4.13
C LYS A 110 -7.02 -10.13 -4.96
N THR A 111 -8.28 -10.48 -5.22
CA THR A 111 -8.65 -11.78 -5.80
C THR A 111 -8.92 -11.70 -7.30
N GLU A 112 -8.98 -10.52 -7.88
CA GLU A 112 -9.28 -10.35 -9.30
C GLU A 112 -8.00 -10.12 -10.12
N PRO A 113 -7.72 -10.98 -11.13
CA PRO A 113 -6.50 -10.84 -11.94
C PRO A 113 -6.36 -9.49 -12.64
N LYS A 114 -7.48 -8.92 -13.14
CA LYS A 114 -7.45 -7.61 -13.78
C LYS A 114 -7.06 -6.50 -12.82
N GLN A 115 -7.47 -6.61 -11.57
CA GLN A 115 -7.10 -5.64 -10.53
C GLN A 115 -5.62 -5.76 -10.20
N GLN A 116 -5.07 -6.97 -10.23
CA GLN A 116 -3.64 -7.18 -10.01
C GLN A 116 -2.81 -6.54 -11.12
N GLU A 117 -3.26 -6.62 -12.37
CA GLU A 117 -2.60 -5.94 -13.48
C GLU A 117 -2.57 -4.43 -13.27
N ALA A 118 -3.69 -3.85 -12.85
CA ALA A 118 -3.77 -2.43 -12.53
C ALA A 118 -2.80 -2.06 -11.40
N PHE A 119 -2.72 -2.91 -10.40
CA PHE A 119 -1.80 -2.70 -9.28
C PHE A 119 -0.34 -2.69 -9.74
N LEU A 120 0.04 -3.62 -10.62
CA LEU A 120 1.39 -3.66 -11.17
C LEU A 120 1.73 -2.39 -11.94
N MET A 121 0.78 -1.85 -12.69
CA MET A 121 0.97 -0.58 -13.39
C MET A 121 1.22 0.57 -12.43
N ILE A 122 0.50 0.60 -11.32
CA ILE A 122 0.70 1.62 -10.28
C ILE A 122 2.08 1.48 -9.65
N LEU A 123 2.49 0.26 -9.31
CA LEU A 123 3.82 -0.01 -8.75
C LEU A 123 4.91 0.48 -9.68
N ASP A 124 4.83 0.11 -10.96
CA ASP A 124 5.83 0.54 -11.94
C ASP A 124 5.89 2.05 -12.05
N SER A 125 4.75 2.71 -12.05
CA SER A 125 4.68 4.17 -12.12
C SER A 125 5.38 4.83 -10.92
N VAL A 126 5.13 4.33 -9.72
CA VAL A 126 5.74 4.88 -8.49
C VAL A 126 7.25 4.63 -8.48
N MET A 127 7.67 3.44 -8.85
CA MET A 127 9.09 3.06 -8.80
C MET A 127 9.94 3.79 -9.84
N ARG A 128 9.33 4.27 -10.93
CA ARG A 128 10.03 4.98 -12.00
C ARG A 128 10.13 6.48 -11.81
N ARG A 129 9.47 7.03 -10.80
CA ARG A 129 9.48 8.49 -10.56
C ARG A 129 10.84 9.02 -10.16
#